data_90bf23a712b795e4c723882aa6bc633a
#
_entry.id   90bf23a712b795e4c723882aa6bc633a
#
_cell.length_a   1.000
_cell.length_b   1.000
_cell.length_c   1.000
_cell.angle_alpha   90.00
_cell.angle_beta   90.00
_cell.angle_gamma   90.00
#
_symmetry.space_group_name_H-M   'P 1'
#
loop_
_entity.id
_entity.type
_entity.pdbx_description
1 polymer ?
#
loop_
_entity_poly.entity_id
_entity_poly.type
_entity_poly.pdbx_seq_one_letter_code
_entity_poly.pdbx_strand_id
1 'polypeptide(L)'
;ASYFFLNYFLTKKKPTIVISEHISKQVVNDEHSYLIKFVNLTDSEIFDIHIELTFFKPIGDYNGGNLQGKEINLKDNFLSYMPCNSSNDPHNLHAVRIRTTDNIEEMWSDASSFIRLSIIAKHSLSGFNKVFIKDFLNKECITDRRFLSGNDLTVN
;
A
#
# COMPACT_ATOMS: atom_id res chain seq x y z
N ALA A 1 -29.73 -8.77 -21.05
CA ALA A 1 -28.81 -8.21 -22.01
C ALA A 1 -27.99 -7.09 -21.37
N SER A 2 -28.61 -5.96 -20.98
CA SER A 2 -27.84 -4.85 -20.38
C SER A 2 -27.18 -5.22 -19.04
N TYR A 3 -27.82 -6.10 -18.27
CA TYR A 3 -27.28 -6.57 -17.00
C TYR A 3 -25.98 -7.35 -17.20
N PHE A 4 -25.96 -8.26 -18.18
CA PHE A 4 -24.75 -9.05 -18.45
C PHE A 4 -23.60 -8.16 -18.95
N PHE A 5 -23.91 -7.20 -19.81
CA PHE A 5 -22.91 -6.28 -20.31
C PHE A 5 -22.28 -5.45 -19.18
N LEU A 6 -23.10 -4.88 -18.31
CA LEU A 6 -22.64 -4.06 -17.21
C LEU A 6 -21.80 -4.88 -16.23
N ASN A 7 -22.25 -6.07 -15.88
CA ASN A 7 -21.53 -6.96 -14.98
C ASN A 7 -20.17 -7.37 -15.57
N TYR A 8 -20.14 -7.71 -16.85
CA TYR A 8 -18.90 -8.04 -17.56
C TYR A 8 -17.95 -6.85 -17.57
N PHE A 9 -18.46 -5.66 -17.87
CA PHE A 9 -17.67 -4.44 -17.92
C PHE A 9 -17.04 -4.11 -16.54
N LEU A 10 -17.83 -4.15 -15.49
CA LEU A 10 -17.35 -3.88 -14.14
C LEU A 10 -16.33 -4.91 -13.68
N THR A 11 -16.50 -6.17 -14.04
CA THR A 11 -15.55 -7.23 -13.70
C THR A 11 -14.21 -7.03 -14.41
N LYS A 12 -14.25 -6.67 -15.71
CA LYS A 12 -13.05 -6.46 -16.52
C LYS A 12 -12.29 -5.20 -16.14
N LYS A 13 -13.01 -4.15 -15.72
CA LYS A 13 -12.43 -2.84 -15.39
C LYS A 13 -12.26 -2.63 -13.89
N LYS A 14 -12.24 -3.72 -13.13
CA LYS A 14 -12.07 -3.66 -11.69
C LYS A 14 -10.71 -3.06 -11.32
N PRO A 15 -10.66 -2.10 -10.38
CA PRO A 15 -9.38 -1.50 -9.97
C PRO A 15 -8.46 -2.54 -9.33
N THR A 16 -7.19 -2.47 -9.67
CA THR A 16 -6.16 -3.38 -9.16
C THR A 16 -4.93 -2.58 -8.74
N ILE A 17 -4.64 -2.61 -7.46
CA ILE A 17 -3.43 -2.01 -6.91
C ILE A 17 -2.58 -3.15 -6.34
N VAL A 18 -1.31 -3.18 -6.73
CA VAL A 18 -0.36 -4.17 -6.21
C VAL A 18 0.64 -3.46 -5.32
N ILE A 19 0.84 -4.02 -4.14
CA ILE A 19 1.69 -3.46 -3.09
C ILE A 19 2.95 -4.33 -2.96
N SER A 20 4.09 -3.70 -2.70
CA SER A 20 5.36 -4.42 -2.57
C SER A 20 5.35 -5.41 -1.40
N GLU A 21 6.13 -6.46 -1.54
CA GLU A 21 6.30 -7.47 -0.48
C GLU A 21 7.26 -7.02 0.61
N HIS A 22 8.06 -5.99 0.35
CA HIS A 22 9.11 -5.53 1.24
C HIS A 22 8.90 -4.08 1.63
N ILE A 23 9.43 -3.74 2.80
CA ILE A 23 9.54 -2.36 3.28
C ILE A 23 11.01 -2.00 3.19
N SER A 24 11.32 -0.96 2.42
CA SER A 24 12.70 -0.52 2.23
C SER A 24 13.09 0.50 3.30
N LYS A 25 14.15 0.20 4.03
CA LYS A 25 14.70 1.11 5.04
C LYS A 25 15.81 1.92 4.42
N GLN A 26 15.69 3.25 4.50
CA GLN A 26 16.70 4.18 4.01
C GLN A 26 17.19 5.05 5.15
N VAL A 27 18.48 5.33 5.15
CA VAL A 27 19.08 6.26 6.13
C VAL A 27 19.60 7.47 5.35
N VAL A 28 19.05 8.64 5.62
CA VAL A 28 19.44 9.89 4.98
C VAL A 28 19.67 10.90 6.09
N ASN A 29 20.89 11.48 6.16
CA ASN A 29 21.27 12.45 7.20
C ASN A 29 20.99 11.95 8.62
N ASP A 30 21.36 10.70 8.89
CA ASP A 30 21.15 10.01 10.18
C ASP A 30 19.69 9.82 10.56
N GLU A 31 18.75 10.09 9.65
CA GLU A 31 17.33 9.87 9.85
C GLU A 31 16.88 8.62 9.12
N HIS A 32 16.21 7.72 9.84
CA HIS A 32 15.65 6.52 9.25
C HIS A 32 14.32 6.82 8.56
N SER A 33 14.15 6.28 7.36
CA SER A 33 12.87 6.35 6.62
C SER A 33 12.51 4.96 6.12
N TYR A 34 11.23 4.66 6.16
CA TYR A 34 10.70 3.39 5.67
C TYR A 34 9.79 3.66 4.50
N LEU A 35 10.01 2.94 3.41
CA LEU A 35 9.32 3.15 2.14
C LEU A 35 8.56 1.89 1.75
N ILE A 36 7.32 2.08 1.33
CA ILE A 36 6.50 1.03 0.73
C ILE A 36 6.09 1.51 -0.65
N LYS A 37 6.19 0.64 -1.63
CA LYS A 37 5.88 0.97 -3.02
C LYS A 37 4.63 0.24 -3.46
N PHE A 38 3.79 0.94 -4.20
CA PHE A 38 2.61 0.32 -4.82
C PHE A 38 2.39 0.90 -6.21
N VAL A 39 1.66 0.16 -7.03
CA VAL A 39 1.38 0.55 -8.41
C VAL A 39 -0.06 0.25 -8.76
N ASN A 40 -0.64 1.13 -9.60
CA ASN A 40 -1.96 0.91 -10.18
C ASN A 40 -1.81 0.12 -11.47
N LEU A 41 -2.28 -1.12 -11.49
CA LEU A 41 -2.26 -1.97 -12.68
C LEU A 41 -3.60 -1.93 -13.44
N THR A 42 -4.52 -1.07 -13.01
CA THR A 42 -5.80 -0.88 -13.68
C THR A 42 -5.60 -0.13 -15.00
N ASP A 43 -6.43 -0.43 -15.99
CA ASP A 43 -6.41 0.27 -17.29
C ASP A 43 -7.00 1.66 -17.20
N SER A 44 -7.56 2.04 -16.08
CA SER A 44 -8.18 3.35 -15.85
C SER A 44 -7.58 4.04 -14.64
N GLU A 45 -7.73 5.33 -14.60
CA GLU A 45 -7.25 6.18 -13.51
C GLU A 45 -8.07 5.93 -12.23
N ILE A 46 -7.43 6.14 -11.09
CA ILE A 46 -8.10 6.09 -9.80
C ILE A 46 -7.93 7.44 -9.10
N PHE A 47 -8.90 7.79 -8.27
CA PHE A 47 -8.99 9.09 -7.64
C PHE A 47 -9.20 8.96 -6.13
N ASP A 48 -8.98 10.06 -5.41
CA ASP A 48 -9.26 10.17 -3.98
C ASP A 48 -8.67 9.00 -3.18
N ILE A 49 -7.36 8.81 -3.31
CA ILE A 49 -6.66 7.69 -2.72
C ILE A 49 -6.24 8.05 -1.29
N HIS A 50 -6.84 7.37 -0.32
CA HIS A 50 -6.49 7.51 1.09
C HIS A 50 -5.60 6.33 1.50
N ILE A 51 -4.52 6.65 2.19
CA ILE A 51 -3.53 5.65 2.58
C ILE A 51 -3.39 5.67 4.10
N GLU A 52 -3.56 4.51 4.72
CA GLU A 52 -3.41 4.34 6.16
C GLU A 52 -2.44 3.22 6.45
N LEU A 53 -1.50 3.48 7.33
CA LEU A 53 -0.55 2.49 7.80
C LEU A 53 -0.74 2.33 9.31
N THR A 54 -1.03 1.13 9.75
CA THR A 54 -1.35 0.84 11.14
C THR A 54 -0.51 -0.32 11.66
N PHE A 55 0.07 -0.14 12.82
CA PHE A 55 0.77 -1.18 13.53
C PHE A 55 -0.18 -1.85 14.51
N PHE A 56 -0.36 -3.16 14.40
CA PHE A 56 -1.22 -3.94 15.29
C PHE A 56 -0.36 -4.79 16.21
N LYS A 57 -0.67 -4.68 17.49
CA LYS A 57 0.00 -5.44 18.54
C LYS A 57 -1.06 -6.22 19.33
N PRO A 58 -0.87 -7.53 19.56
CA PRO A 58 -1.78 -8.25 20.42
C PRO A 58 -1.62 -7.79 21.87
N ILE A 59 -2.75 -7.58 22.54
CA ILE A 59 -2.78 -7.24 23.94
C ILE A 59 -3.25 -8.48 24.69
N GLY A 60 -2.48 -8.92 25.69
CA GLY A 60 -2.93 -9.95 26.61
C GLY A 60 -4.11 -9.44 27.40
N ASP A 61 -5.26 -10.11 27.29
CA ASP A 61 -6.48 -9.70 27.92
C ASP A 61 -7.11 -10.87 28.66
N TYR A 62 -7.87 -10.55 29.70
CA TYR A 62 -8.55 -11.54 30.54
C TYR A 62 -9.64 -12.30 29.80
N ASN A 63 -10.17 -11.74 28.70
CA ASN A 63 -11.28 -12.32 27.95
C ASN A 63 -10.93 -12.68 26.51
N GLY A 64 -9.70 -13.08 26.26
CA GLY A 64 -9.22 -13.38 24.91
C GLY A 64 -8.40 -12.23 24.34
N GLY A 65 -7.61 -12.53 23.32
CA GLY A 65 -6.69 -11.57 22.75
C GLY A 65 -7.41 -10.47 21.96
N ASN A 66 -7.04 -9.23 22.22
CA ASN A 66 -7.43 -8.09 21.42
C ASN A 66 -6.21 -7.54 20.66
N LEU A 67 -6.48 -6.89 19.55
CA LEU A 67 -5.44 -6.18 18.81
C LEU A 67 -5.53 -4.69 19.13
N GLN A 68 -4.41 -4.11 19.52
CA GLN A 68 -4.29 -2.67 19.66
C GLN A 68 -3.65 -2.11 18.41
N GLY A 69 -4.34 -1.19 17.74
CA GLY A 69 -3.83 -0.49 16.58
C GLY A 69 -3.17 0.82 16.97
N LYS A 70 -2.01 1.09 16.39
CA LYS A 70 -1.34 2.37 16.51
C LYS A 70 -1.09 2.90 15.11
N GLU A 71 -1.57 4.12 14.84
CA GLU A 71 -1.37 4.73 13.54
C GLU A 71 0.10 5.12 13.34
N ILE A 72 0.63 4.78 12.17
CA ILE A 72 1.96 5.17 11.75
C ILE A 72 1.80 6.41 10.87
N ASN A 73 2.53 7.47 11.17
CA ASN A 73 2.41 8.72 10.45
C ASN A 73 3.11 8.63 9.10
N LEU A 74 2.37 8.79 8.04
CA LEU A 74 2.90 8.86 6.69
C LEU A 74 3.10 10.31 6.28
N LYS A 75 4.15 10.58 5.51
CA LYS A 75 4.38 11.93 4.99
C LYS A 75 3.32 12.31 3.98
N ASP A 76 2.88 11.36 3.16
CA ASP A 76 1.82 11.54 2.18
C ASP A 76 0.77 10.45 2.37
N ASN A 77 -0.37 10.81 2.95
CA ASN A 77 -1.45 9.88 3.22
C ASN A 77 -2.66 10.05 2.29
N PHE A 78 -2.55 10.97 1.33
CA PHE A 78 -3.62 11.22 0.38
C PHE A 78 -3.04 11.58 -0.99
N LEU A 79 -3.59 10.96 -2.02
CA LEU A 79 -3.32 11.29 -3.41
C LEU A 79 -4.63 11.59 -4.11
N SER A 80 -4.72 12.73 -4.77
CA SER A 80 -5.94 13.09 -5.48
C SER A 80 -6.14 12.26 -6.75
N TYR A 81 -5.05 11.75 -7.33
CA TYR A 81 -5.08 11.12 -8.63
C TYR A 81 -3.90 10.19 -8.80
N MET A 82 -4.14 9.03 -9.43
CA MET A 82 -3.09 8.11 -9.82
C MET A 82 -3.35 7.65 -11.26
N PRO A 83 -2.40 7.88 -12.19
CA PRO A 83 -2.62 7.52 -13.60
C PRO A 83 -2.76 6.02 -13.80
N CYS A 84 -3.39 5.66 -14.91
CA CYS A 84 -3.56 4.26 -15.27
C CYS A 84 -2.26 3.66 -15.80
N ASN A 85 -2.19 2.34 -15.75
CA ASN A 85 -1.10 1.60 -16.35
C ASN A 85 -1.30 1.57 -17.86
N SER A 86 -0.43 2.26 -18.60
CA SER A 86 -0.48 2.30 -20.05
C SER A 86 0.80 1.72 -20.65
N SER A 87 0.65 0.68 -21.45
CA SER A 87 1.78 0.07 -22.16
C SER A 87 2.31 0.94 -23.30
N ASN A 88 1.52 1.94 -23.71
CA ASN A 88 1.90 2.84 -24.82
C ASN A 88 2.71 4.04 -24.34
N ASP A 89 2.86 4.22 -23.05
CA ASP A 89 3.63 5.33 -22.49
C ASP A 89 5.05 4.85 -22.21
N PRO A 90 6.06 5.37 -22.93
CA PRO A 90 7.46 4.98 -22.70
C PRO A 90 7.99 5.45 -21.34
N HIS A 91 7.32 6.41 -20.70
CA HIS A 91 7.68 6.94 -19.40
C HIS A 91 6.71 6.48 -18.32
N ASN A 92 6.19 5.27 -18.46
CA ASN A 92 5.17 4.70 -17.57
C ASN A 92 5.72 4.46 -16.14
N LEU A 93 5.88 5.54 -15.41
CA LEU A 93 6.44 5.55 -14.06
C LEU A 93 5.34 5.96 -13.07
N HIS A 94 4.36 5.08 -12.91
CA HIS A 94 3.17 5.39 -12.12
C HIS A 94 3.19 4.80 -10.70
N ALA A 95 4.28 4.15 -10.34
CA ALA A 95 4.42 3.60 -9.01
C ALA A 95 4.60 4.72 -7.97
N VAL A 96 3.97 4.56 -6.83
CA VAL A 96 4.02 5.51 -5.73
C VAL A 96 4.82 4.90 -4.58
N ARG A 97 5.68 5.70 -3.97
CA ARG A 97 6.41 5.33 -2.77
C ARG A 97 5.89 6.16 -1.62
N ILE A 98 5.30 5.49 -0.64
CA ILE A 98 4.88 6.13 0.61
C ILE A 98 6.00 6.01 1.63
N ARG A 99 6.13 7.03 2.46
CA ARG A 99 7.27 7.13 3.38
C ARG A 99 6.81 7.48 4.78
N THR A 100 7.41 6.81 5.76
CA THR A 100 7.27 7.18 7.16
C THR A 100 8.64 7.33 7.79
N THR A 101 8.76 8.27 8.73
CA THR A 101 9.95 8.43 9.56
C THR A 101 9.79 7.83 10.95
N ASP A 102 8.61 7.29 11.26
CA ASP A 102 8.39 6.57 12.50
C ASP A 102 9.27 5.31 12.54
N ASN A 103 9.83 5.02 13.71
CA ASN A 103 10.72 3.87 13.85
C ASN A 103 9.88 2.59 14.01
N ILE A 104 9.50 1.99 12.90
CA ILE A 104 8.65 0.79 12.91
C ILE A 104 9.40 -0.45 13.41
N GLU A 105 10.71 -0.50 13.27
CA GLU A 105 11.50 -1.62 13.78
C GLU A 105 11.49 -1.65 15.31
N GLU A 106 11.56 -0.50 15.94
CA GLU A 106 11.52 -0.39 17.40
C GLU A 106 10.15 -0.78 17.93
N MET A 107 9.07 -0.38 17.25
CA MET A 107 7.71 -0.76 17.62
C MET A 107 7.48 -2.26 17.49
N TRP A 108 8.16 -2.90 16.54
CA TRP A 108 7.93 -4.29 16.16
C TRP A 108 8.78 -5.26 17.02
N SER A 109 8.47 -5.30 18.31
CA SER A 109 9.20 -6.12 19.26
C SER A 109 8.61 -7.50 19.47
N ASP A 110 7.34 -7.70 19.08
CA ASP A 110 6.59 -8.95 19.28
C ASP A 110 6.39 -9.65 17.94
N ALA A 111 6.66 -10.96 17.90
CA ALA A 111 6.53 -11.76 16.69
C ALA A 111 5.08 -11.88 16.19
N SER A 112 4.11 -11.70 17.07
CA SER A 112 2.68 -11.73 16.70
C SER A 112 2.14 -10.36 16.28
N SER A 113 2.96 -9.32 16.29
CA SER A 113 2.58 -8.01 15.77
C SER A 113 2.70 -7.98 14.25
N PHE A 114 1.95 -7.09 13.63
CA PHE A 114 2.01 -6.91 12.18
C PHE A 114 1.67 -5.49 11.78
N ILE A 115 2.02 -5.13 10.55
CA ILE A 115 1.70 -3.82 9.98
C ILE A 115 0.68 -4.02 8.86
N ARG A 116 -0.38 -3.23 8.87
CA ARG A 116 -1.40 -3.26 7.83
C ARG A 116 -1.36 -1.96 7.04
N LEU A 117 -1.18 -2.08 5.74
CA LEU A 117 -1.33 -0.97 4.81
C LEU A 117 -2.71 -1.07 4.18
N SER A 118 -3.51 -0.02 4.31
CA SER A 118 -4.84 0.08 3.72
C SER A 118 -4.84 1.20 2.71
N ILE A 119 -5.26 0.91 1.49
CA ILE A 119 -5.39 1.89 0.41
C ILE A 119 -6.83 1.89 -0.03
N ILE A 120 -7.50 3.05 0.11
CA ILE A 120 -8.89 3.24 -0.30
C ILE A 120 -8.87 4.12 -1.52
N ALA A 121 -9.36 3.61 -2.65
CA ALA A 121 -9.30 4.29 -3.93
C ALA A 121 -10.66 4.28 -4.62
N LYS A 122 -10.95 5.38 -5.32
CA LYS A 122 -12.18 5.51 -6.11
C LYS A 122 -11.87 5.22 -7.58
N HIS A 123 -12.61 4.28 -8.15
CA HIS A 123 -12.45 3.90 -9.54
C HIS A 123 -13.20 4.89 -10.45
N SER A 124 -12.53 5.39 -11.49
CA SER A 124 -13.07 6.44 -12.34
C SER A 124 -14.32 6.01 -13.12
N LEU A 125 -14.38 4.75 -13.56
CA LEU A 125 -15.49 4.27 -14.38
C LEU A 125 -16.70 3.89 -13.55
N SER A 126 -16.50 3.19 -12.44
CA SER A 126 -17.62 2.72 -11.61
C SER A 126 -18.07 3.75 -10.57
N GLY A 127 -17.19 4.66 -10.17
CA GLY A 127 -17.44 5.61 -9.09
C GLY A 127 -17.43 4.97 -7.71
N PHE A 128 -17.22 3.67 -7.60
CA PHE A 128 -17.18 2.95 -6.33
C PHE A 128 -15.79 3.01 -5.70
N ASN A 129 -15.76 3.05 -4.38
CA ASN A 129 -14.53 2.93 -3.62
C ASN A 129 -14.17 1.46 -3.47
N LYS A 130 -12.87 1.19 -3.48
CA LYS A 130 -12.35 -0.14 -3.21
C LYS A 130 -11.19 -0.05 -2.22
N VAL A 131 -11.11 -1.02 -1.33
CA VAL A 131 -10.07 -1.09 -0.29
C VAL A 131 -9.09 -2.18 -0.68
N PHE A 132 -7.80 -1.84 -0.67
CA PHE A 132 -6.69 -2.76 -0.88
C PHE A 132 -5.91 -2.86 0.42
N ILE A 133 -5.72 -4.08 0.90
CA ILE A 133 -5.05 -4.32 2.19
C ILE A 133 -3.83 -5.21 1.96
N LYS A 134 -2.71 -4.82 2.53
CA LYS A 134 -1.51 -5.64 2.58
C LYS A 134 -1.06 -5.72 4.03
N ASP A 135 -0.94 -6.95 4.55
CA ASP A 135 -0.43 -7.20 5.89
C ASP A 135 1.02 -7.64 5.80
N PHE A 136 1.90 -6.92 6.49
CA PHE A 136 3.29 -7.30 6.66
C PHE A 136 3.38 -8.02 8.01
N LEU A 137 3.43 -9.35 7.95
CA LEU A 137 3.29 -10.20 9.13
C LEU A 137 4.61 -10.44 9.86
N ASN A 138 5.72 -10.07 9.26
CA ASN A 138 7.02 -10.46 9.73
C ASN A 138 8.01 -9.31 9.57
N LYS A 139 8.78 -9.04 10.63
CA LYS A 139 9.79 -7.98 10.62
C LYS A 139 10.85 -8.21 9.53
N GLU A 140 11.02 -9.43 9.07
CA GLU A 140 11.95 -9.77 8.01
C GLU A 140 11.60 -9.16 6.66
N CYS A 141 10.39 -8.62 6.50
CA CYS A 141 10.02 -7.89 5.29
C CYS A 141 10.75 -6.57 5.16
N ILE A 142 11.33 -6.03 6.24
CA ILE A 142 12.11 -4.80 6.22
C ILE A 142 13.51 -5.13 5.68
N THR A 143 13.92 -4.40 4.65
CA THR A 143 15.20 -4.63 3.99
C THR A 143 15.93 -3.29 3.77
N ASP A 144 17.26 -3.35 3.80
CA ASP A 144 18.11 -2.19 3.47
C ASP A 144 18.25 -1.98 1.96
N ARG A 145 17.74 -2.91 1.17
CA ARG A 145 17.80 -2.83 -0.30
C ARG A 145 16.82 -1.78 -0.80
N ARG A 146 17.11 -1.25 -1.95
CA ARG A 146 16.27 -0.22 -2.58
C ARG A 146 15.32 -0.84 -3.59
N PHE A 147 14.17 -0.21 -3.75
CA PHE A 147 13.26 -0.56 -4.84
C PHE A 147 13.89 -0.23 -6.18
N LEU A 148 13.64 -1.08 -7.15
CA LEU A 148 14.04 -0.83 -8.52
C LEU A 148 13.24 0.36 -9.07
N SER A 149 13.76 0.98 -10.12
CA SER A 149 13.11 2.11 -10.77
C SER A 149 11.85 1.68 -11.52
N GLY A 150 11.03 2.64 -11.89
CA GLY A 150 9.81 2.40 -12.64
C GLY A 150 8.72 1.75 -11.81
N ASN A 151 7.94 0.90 -12.45
CA ASN A 151 6.80 0.22 -11.83
C ASN A 151 7.14 -1.14 -11.24
N ASP A 152 8.42 -1.47 -11.17
CA ASP A 152 8.89 -2.72 -10.58
C ASP A 152 8.84 -2.61 -9.05
N LEU A 153 8.18 -3.56 -8.41
CA LEU A 153 8.00 -3.59 -6.95
C LEU A 153 9.08 -4.40 -6.23
N THR A 154 10.02 -4.96 -6.95
CA THR A 154 11.10 -5.73 -6.35
C THR A 154 12.19 -4.83 -5.78
N VAL A 155 12.95 -5.37 -4.86
CA VAL A 155 14.11 -4.70 -4.25
C VAL A 155 15.39 -5.33 -4.77
N ASN A 156 16.42 -4.51 -4.84
CA ASN A 156 17.74 -4.94 -5.31
C ASN A 156 18.80 -4.74 -4.23
#